data_e550cc578e805518901c55dcfee13253
#
_entry.id   e550cc578e805518901c55dcfee13253
#
_cell.length_a   1.000
_cell.length_b   1.000
_cell.length_c   1.000
_cell.angle_alpha   90.00
_cell.angle_beta   90.00
_cell.angle_gamma   90.00
#
_symmetry.space_group_name_H-M   'P 1'
#
loop_
_entity.id
_entity.type
_entity.pdbx_description
1 polymer ?
#
loop_
_entity_poly.entity_id
_entity_poly.type
_entity_poly.pdbx_seq_one_letter_code
_entity_poly.pdbx_strand_id
1 'polypeptide(L)'
;MTTVHIENTVGDFDTWKANFDKYERFRADQGVQSYRVSRGVTEPTEVLIDLEFGDETAAQAFLPKLEQIMNSPQARTQLMRHSVPRLYAVVTERVLSAAG
;
A
#
# COMPACT_ATOMS: atom_id res chain seq x y z
N MET A 1 8.26 13.69 -3.02
CA MET A 1 7.61 12.44 -2.56
C MET A 1 6.54 11.99 -3.53
N THR A 2 6.51 10.72 -3.78
CA THR A 2 5.51 10.11 -4.66
C THR A 2 4.83 8.99 -3.90
N THR A 3 3.49 8.99 -3.93
CA THR A 3 2.68 7.97 -3.26
C THR A 3 2.18 6.95 -4.28
N VAL A 4 2.35 5.67 -3.98
CA VAL A 4 1.64 4.60 -4.69
C VAL A 4 0.40 4.27 -3.87
N HIS A 5 -0.77 4.49 -4.46
CA HIS A 5 -2.06 4.28 -3.81
C HIS A 5 -2.72 3.02 -4.37
N ILE A 6 -3.15 2.14 -3.48
CA ILE A 6 -3.76 0.86 -3.82
C ILE A 6 -5.07 0.70 -3.05
N GLU A 7 -6.11 0.24 -3.74
CA GLU A 7 -7.41 -0.07 -3.11
C GLU A 7 -7.69 -1.55 -3.32
N ASN A 8 -7.89 -2.28 -2.25
CA ASN A 8 -8.14 -3.71 -2.28
C ASN A 8 -9.40 -4.07 -1.50
N THR A 9 -10.09 -5.12 -1.95
CA THR A 9 -11.09 -5.81 -1.14
C THR A 9 -10.48 -7.15 -0.77
N VAL A 10 -10.41 -7.46 0.52
CA VAL A 10 -9.78 -8.69 1.02
C VAL A 10 -10.83 -9.64 1.59
N GLY A 11 -10.48 -10.92 1.68
CA GLY A 11 -11.38 -11.93 2.25
C GLY A 11 -11.45 -11.85 3.76
N ASP A 12 -10.31 -11.74 4.41
CA ASP A 12 -10.19 -11.59 5.85
C ASP A 12 -9.05 -10.62 6.14
N PHE A 13 -9.35 -9.53 6.85
CA PHE A 13 -8.37 -8.49 7.08
C PHE A 13 -7.15 -9.00 7.85
N ASP A 14 -7.36 -9.74 8.93
CA ASP A 14 -6.25 -10.16 9.79
C ASP A 14 -5.29 -11.09 9.04
N THR A 15 -5.82 -12.01 8.27
CA THR A 15 -5.02 -12.94 7.45
C THR A 15 -4.25 -12.17 6.38
N TRP A 16 -4.93 -11.25 5.70
CA TRP A 16 -4.29 -10.40 4.68
C TRP A 16 -3.19 -9.54 5.30
N LYS A 17 -3.46 -8.94 6.45
CA LYS A 17 -2.50 -8.06 7.14
C LYS A 17 -1.25 -8.82 7.58
N ALA A 18 -1.43 -10.03 8.09
CA ALA A 18 -0.30 -10.88 8.47
C ALA A 18 0.60 -11.18 7.28
N ASN A 19 -0.01 -11.44 6.11
CA ASN A 19 0.75 -11.67 4.89
C ASN A 19 1.42 -10.39 4.40
N PHE A 20 0.72 -9.26 4.48
CA PHE A 20 1.27 -7.96 4.12
C PHE A 20 2.51 -7.64 4.96
N ASP A 21 2.47 -7.91 6.26
CA ASP A 21 3.57 -7.62 7.17
C ASP A 21 4.84 -8.41 6.85
N LYS A 22 4.72 -9.57 6.24
CA LYS A 22 5.88 -10.39 5.86
C LYS A 22 6.76 -9.71 4.82
N TYR A 23 6.22 -8.76 4.06
CA TYR A 23 6.94 -8.07 2.99
C TYR A 23 7.50 -6.72 3.43
N GLU A 24 7.51 -6.41 4.73
CA GLU A 24 7.96 -5.10 5.20
C GLU A 24 9.40 -4.81 4.80
N ARG A 25 10.29 -5.79 5.02
CA ARG A 25 11.69 -5.61 4.64
C ARG A 25 11.86 -5.46 3.13
N PHE A 26 11.10 -6.22 2.38
CA PHE A 26 11.12 -6.10 0.92
C PHE A 26 10.73 -4.69 0.50
N ARG A 27 9.66 -4.13 1.09
CA ARG A 27 9.24 -2.76 0.78
C ARG A 27 10.34 -1.75 1.09
N ALA A 28 10.97 -1.87 2.25
CA ALA A 28 12.06 -0.98 2.62
C ALA A 28 13.23 -1.08 1.63
N ASP A 29 13.59 -2.28 1.23
CA ASP A 29 14.68 -2.51 0.27
C ASP A 29 14.35 -1.94 -1.12
N GLN A 30 13.07 -1.82 -1.47
CA GLN A 30 12.62 -1.27 -2.75
C GLN A 30 12.43 0.24 -2.72
N GLY A 31 12.72 0.88 -1.60
CA GLY A 31 12.69 2.35 -1.51
C GLY A 31 11.44 2.93 -0.87
N VAL A 32 10.57 2.10 -0.32
CA VAL A 32 9.41 2.60 0.44
C VAL A 32 9.93 3.22 1.74
N GLN A 33 9.69 4.51 1.93
CA GLN A 33 10.16 5.25 3.10
C GLN A 33 9.19 5.18 4.26
N SER A 34 7.91 5.12 3.95
CA SER A 34 6.84 4.98 4.94
C SER A 34 5.60 4.46 4.24
N TYR A 35 4.66 3.95 5.00
CA TYR A 35 3.40 3.51 4.42
C TYR A 35 2.27 3.64 5.42
N ARG A 36 1.05 3.62 4.89
CA ARG A 36 -0.16 3.64 5.69
C ARG A 36 -1.10 2.56 5.15
N VAL A 37 -1.67 1.79 6.06
CA VAL A 37 -2.74 0.86 5.75
C VAL A 37 -3.98 1.34 6.47
N SER A 38 -5.07 1.53 5.73
CA SER A 38 -6.35 1.94 6.30
C SER A 38 -7.40 0.93 5.89
N ARG A 39 -8.37 0.71 6.76
CA ARG A 39 -9.52 -0.14 6.41
C ARG A 39 -10.81 0.61 6.64
N GLY A 40 -11.86 0.22 5.91
CA GLY A 40 -13.14 0.86 6.04
C GLY A 40 -13.69 0.72 7.45
N VAL A 41 -14.25 1.80 7.98
CA VAL A 41 -14.87 1.80 9.31
C VAL A 41 -16.09 0.89 9.34
N THR A 42 -16.92 0.96 8.28
CA THR A 42 -18.12 0.13 8.17
C THR A 42 -17.89 -1.15 7.36
N GLU A 43 -16.85 -1.15 6.50
CA GLU A 43 -16.51 -2.30 5.65
C GLU A 43 -15.06 -2.69 5.89
N PRO A 44 -14.76 -3.49 6.94
CA PRO A 44 -13.37 -3.83 7.30
C PRO A 44 -12.60 -4.60 6.23
N THR A 45 -13.29 -5.18 5.23
CA THR A 45 -12.65 -5.86 4.11
C THR A 45 -12.18 -4.92 3.01
N GLU A 46 -12.59 -3.65 3.07
CA GLU A 46 -12.09 -2.61 2.17
C GLU A 46 -10.79 -2.04 2.74
N VAL A 47 -9.70 -2.14 2.00
CA VAL A 47 -8.37 -1.75 2.46
C VAL A 47 -7.75 -0.75 1.51
N LEU A 48 -7.17 0.32 2.07
CA LEU A 48 -6.41 1.31 1.32
C LEU A 48 -4.95 1.22 1.76
N ILE A 49 -4.04 1.24 0.79
CA ILE A 49 -2.61 1.18 1.07
C ILE A 49 -1.96 2.36 0.36
N ASP A 50 -1.18 3.15 1.12
CA ASP A 50 -0.41 4.26 0.58
C ASP A 50 1.06 4.02 0.90
N LEU A 51 1.87 3.86 -0.15
CA LEU A 51 3.30 3.63 -0.03
C LEU A 51 4.03 4.89 -0.48
N GLU A 52 4.89 5.44 0.37
CA GLU A 52 5.61 6.68 0.08
C GLU A 52 7.02 6.40 -0.42
N PHE A 53 7.36 6.98 -1.57
CA PHE A 53 8.70 6.88 -2.17
C PHE A 53 9.33 8.28 -2.22
N GLY A 54 10.68 8.31 -2.23
CA GLY A 54 11.40 9.57 -2.31
C GLY A 54 11.18 10.31 -3.63
N ASP A 55 11.03 9.57 -4.74
CA ASP A 55 10.79 10.15 -6.04
C ASP A 55 9.95 9.23 -6.92
N GLU A 56 9.52 9.76 -8.06
CA GLU A 56 8.67 9.03 -9.00
C GLU A 56 9.40 7.85 -9.64
N THR A 57 10.71 7.97 -9.88
CA THR A 57 11.49 6.89 -10.49
C THR A 57 11.45 5.63 -9.62
N ALA A 58 11.67 5.80 -8.32
CA ALA A 58 11.60 4.67 -7.38
C ALA A 58 10.19 4.05 -7.34
N ALA A 59 9.17 4.89 -7.33
CA ALA A 59 7.77 4.43 -7.34
C ALA A 59 7.46 3.65 -8.62
N GLN A 60 7.87 4.15 -9.77
CA GLN A 60 7.66 3.48 -11.05
C GLN A 60 8.37 2.13 -11.10
N ALA A 61 9.58 2.05 -10.58
CA ALA A 61 10.36 0.81 -10.57
C ALA A 61 9.73 -0.25 -9.67
N PHE A 62 8.95 0.16 -8.67
CA PHE A 62 8.28 -0.75 -7.76
C PHE A 62 7.05 -1.42 -8.38
N LEU A 63 6.36 -0.75 -9.30
CA LEU A 63 5.08 -1.24 -9.82
C LEU A 63 5.12 -2.66 -10.41
N PRO A 64 6.12 -3.04 -11.25
CA PRO A 64 6.17 -4.40 -11.76
C PRO A 64 6.33 -5.46 -10.66
N LYS A 65 7.07 -5.11 -9.61
CA LYS A 65 7.30 -6.02 -8.48
C LYS A 65 6.04 -6.18 -7.65
N LEU A 66 5.31 -5.10 -7.46
CA LEU A 66 4.02 -5.13 -6.78
C LEU A 66 3.03 -6.02 -7.54
N GLU A 67 2.99 -5.89 -8.86
CA GLU A 67 2.11 -6.71 -9.69
C GLU A 67 2.43 -8.20 -9.55
N GLN A 68 3.70 -8.57 -9.52
CA GLN A 68 4.10 -9.95 -9.29
C GLN A 68 3.61 -10.47 -7.94
N ILE A 69 3.72 -9.65 -6.89
CA ILE A 69 3.26 -10.03 -5.55
C ILE A 69 1.74 -10.20 -5.53
N MET A 70 1.01 -9.27 -6.14
CA MET A 70 -0.45 -9.31 -6.16
C MET A 70 -0.98 -10.47 -6.99
N ASN A 71 -0.22 -10.95 -7.96
CA ASN A 71 -0.58 -12.10 -8.78
C ASN A 71 -0.07 -13.43 -8.24
N SER A 72 0.61 -13.42 -7.09
CA SER A 72 1.07 -14.65 -6.47
C SER A 72 -0.12 -15.48 -5.98
N PRO A 73 0.00 -16.82 -5.91
CA PRO A 73 -1.09 -17.66 -5.40
C PRO A 73 -1.56 -17.28 -4.00
N GLN A 74 -0.64 -16.88 -3.13
CA GLN A 74 -0.98 -16.47 -1.76
C GLN A 74 -1.81 -15.19 -1.74
N ALA A 75 -1.44 -14.20 -2.55
CA ALA A 75 -2.19 -12.96 -2.63
C ALA A 75 -3.58 -13.21 -3.22
N ARG A 76 -3.68 -14.06 -4.24
CA ARG A 76 -4.97 -14.36 -4.90
C ARG A 76 -5.99 -14.99 -3.96
N THR A 77 -5.55 -15.73 -2.95
CA THR A 77 -6.49 -16.32 -1.99
C THR A 77 -7.09 -15.27 -1.07
N GLN A 78 -6.43 -14.13 -0.89
CA GLN A 78 -6.88 -13.07 0.01
C GLN A 78 -7.47 -11.87 -0.71
N LEU A 79 -7.03 -11.61 -1.95
CA LEU A 79 -7.51 -10.46 -2.70
C LEU A 79 -8.75 -10.84 -3.51
N MET A 80 -9.91 -10.40 -3.05
CA MET A 80 -11.17 -10.57 -3.78
C MET A 80 -11.26 -9.58 -4.94
N ARG A 81 -10.69 -8.39 -4.76
CA ARG A 81 -10.69 -7.33 -5.75
C ARG A 81 -9.52 -6.40 -5.46
N HIS A 82 -8.86 -5.90 -6.51
CA HIS A 82 -7.83 -4.89 -6.35
C HIS A 82 -7.93 -3.89 -7.50
N SER A 83 -7.61 -2.64 -7.20
CA SER A 83 -7.52 -1.60 -8.22
C SER A 83 -6.14 -1.60 -8.86
N VAL A 84 -6.03 -0.93 -10.01
CA VAL A 84 -4.73 -0.62 -10.59
C VAL A 84 -4.03 0.38 -9.66
N PRO A 85 -2.79 0.11 -9.24
CA PRO A 85 -2.06 1.08 -8.41
C PRO A 85 -1.91 2.42 -9.12
N ARG A 86 -2.10 3.50 -8.39
CA ARG A 86 -2.01 4.87 -8.92
C ARG A 86 -0.88 5.61 -8.23
N LEU A 87 -0.21 6.46 -9.02
CA LEU A 87 0.85 7.31 -8.49
C LEU A 87 0.34 8.72 -8.30
N TYR A 88 0.70 9.31 -7.14
CA TYR A 88 0.35 10.67 -6.82
C TYR A 88 1.60 11.42 -6.35
N ALA A 89 1.82 12.61 -6.91
CA ALA A 89 2.87 13.50 -6.41
C ALA A 89 2.34 14.21 -5.17
N VAL A 90 3.09 14.13 -4.09
CA VAL A 90 2.73 14.85 -2.86
C VAL A 90 3.04 16.33 -3.07
N VAL A 91 2.02 17.16 -2.98
CA VAL A 91 2.15 18.61 -3.17
C VAL A 91 2.37 19.31 -1.84
N THR A 92 1.66 18.89 -0.81
CA THR A 92 1.76 19.50 0.52
C THR A 92 1.55 18.42 1.57
N GLU A 93 2.44 18.40 2.55
CA GLU A 93 2.31 17.53 3.69
C GLU A 93 2.66 18.33 4.94
N ARG A 94 1.78 18.34 5.92
CA ARG A 94 1.99 19.06 7.17
C ARG A 94 1.42 18.28 8.33
N VAL A 95 2.17 18.28 9.41
CA VAL A 95 1.68 17.79 10.70
C VAL A 95 1.22 19.01 11.47
N LEU A 96 -0.07 19.05 11.84
CA LEU A 96 -0.62 20.16 12.58
C LEU A 96 -0.46 19.90 14.07
N SER A 97 -0.03 20.95 14.79
CA SER A 97 0.06 20.89 16.23
C SER A 97 -1.32 21.20 16.82
N ALA A 98 -1.83 20.28 17.65
CA ALA A 98 -3.09 20.49 18.36
C ALA A 98 -2.94 21.37 19.58
N ALA A 99 -1.73 21.66 20.00
CA ALA A 99 -1.47 22.53 21.14
C ALA A 99 -1.70 23.97 20.71
N GLY A 100 -2.79 24.45 20.99
CA GLY A 100 -3.03 25.85 20.73
C GLY A 100 -2.04 26.71 21.48
#